data_33afa422a495c4be79179d66d9b41844
#
_entry.id   33afa422a495c4be79179d66d9b41844
#
_cell.length_a   1.000
_cell.length_b   1.000
_cell.length_c   1.000
_cell.angle_alpha   90.00
_cell.angle_beta   90.00
_cell.angle_gamma   90.00
#
_symmetry.space_group_name_H-M   'P 1'
#
loop_
_entity.id
_entity.type
_entity.pdbx_description
1 polymer ?
#
loop_
_entity_poly.entity_id
_entity_poly.type
_entity_poly.pdbx_seq_one_letter_code
_entity_poly.pdbx_strand_id
1 'polypeptide(L)'
;SYFPHSADGKPEFLTIIDESHVTLPQLRGMYAGDQSRKKTLVEYGFRLPSALDNRPLQYPEFLERIGQVIFTSATPADYEREVSEHIAEQVIRPTGLLDPEVTIMPIYENGDYKGQIAHFIGETEKEIARGGRVIATTLTKKMAEDLSVYLKEKKIKAEYLHSDVKTIDRIKILTQFRRGDFDCIVGVNLLREGLDLPEVSFIGVLDADKEGFLRSETSLIQIIGRAARNVDGRVILYAERVTDSMKRSIDETNRRRALQIAYNTEHGITPQTIKKNIHDITENMESEHDKAVRANVVLDQAVF
;
A
#
# COMPACT_ATOMS: atom_id res chain seq x y z
N SER A 1 26.87 18.54 7.13
CA SER A 1 25.47 18.58 7.62
C SER A 1 25.06 20.03 7.87
N TYR A 2 23.81 20.40 7.60
CA TYR A 2 23.24 21.71 7.95
C TYR A 2 22.71 21.73 9.40
N PHE A 3 22.69 20.59 10.05
CA PHE A 3 22.20 20.42 11.42
C PHE A 3 23.36 20.46 12.43
N PRO A 4 23.12 20.87 13.67
CA PRO A 4 24.12 20.93 14.71
C PRO A 4 24.67 19.52 15.04
N HIS A 5 25.87 19.52 15.57
CA HIS A 5 26.53 18.34 16.09
C HIS A 5 26.96 18.62 17.54
N SER A 6 26.90 17.60 18.36
CA SER A 6 27.39 17.64 19.74
C SER A 6 28.92 17.79 19.80
N ALA A 7 29.46 18.05 20.97
CA ALA A 7 30.88 18.21 21.17
C ALA A 7 31.72 16.96 20.79
N ASP A 8 31.10 15.79 20.83
CA ASP A 8 31.70 14.50 20.40
C ASP A 8 31.42 14.19 18.91
N GLY A 9 30.92 15.16 18.15
CA GLY A 9 30.71 15.07 16.69
C GLY A 9 29.49 14.31 16.26
N LYS A 10 28.60 13.91 17.18
CA LYS A 10 27.34 13.22 16.83
C LYS A 10 26.27 14.20 16.37
N PRO A 11 25.46 13.85 15.37
CA PRO A 11 24.34 14.68 14.91
C PRO A 11 23.31 14.89 16.02
N GLU A 12 22.91 16.15 16.26
CA GLU A 12 21.92 16.55 17.27
C GLU A 12 20.53 16.74 16.67
N PHE A 13 20.09 15.82 15.83
CA PHE A 13 18.74 15.83 15.28
C PHE A 13 18.10 14.45 15.33
N LEU A 14 16.78 14.42 15.42
CA LEU A 14 15.99 13.21 15.37
C LEU A 14 15.69 12.84 13.92
N THR A 15 15.93 11.59 13.55
CA THR A 15 15.54 11.02 12.27
C THR A 15 14.34 10.10 12.47
N ILE A 16 13.25 10.35 11.77
CA ILE A 16 12.09 9.47 11.76
C ILE A 16 12.06 8.76 10.41
N ILE A 17 12.13 7.43 10.42
CA ILE A 17 12.09 6.60 9.21
C ILE A 17 10.73 5.90 9.17
N ASP A 18 9.85 6.47 8.37
CA ASP A 18 8.50 5.92 8.17
C ASP A 18 8.53 4.74 7.19
N GLU A 19 7.62 3.78 7.39
CA GLU A 19 7.58 2.49 6.67
C GLU A 19 8.98 1.87 6.59
N SER A 20 9.67 1.81 7.72
CA SER A 20 11.10 1.42 7.82
C SER A 20 11.40 0.09 7.16
N HIS A 21 10.48 -0.88 7.23
CA HIS A 21 10.58 -2.19 6.57
C HIS A 21 10.74 -2.13 5.04
N VAL A 22 10.38 -0.99 4.41
CA VAL A 22 10.58 -0.71 2.98
C VAL A 22 11.70 0.28 2.77
N THR A 23 11.74 1.34 3.56
CA THR A 23 12.70 2.45 3.42
C THR A 23 14.14 1.99 3.62
N LEU A 24 14.40 1.16 4.63
CA LEU A 24 15.76 0.69 4.91
C LEU A 24 16.34 -0.21 3.80
N PRO A 25 15.62 -1.21 3.26
CA PRO A 25 16.07 -1.95 2.08
C PRO A 25 16.34 -1.06 0.86
N GLN A 26 15.50 -0.03 0.63
CA GLN A 26 15.73 0.93 -0.45
C GLN A 26 17.03 1.73 -0.25
N LEU A 27 17.26 2.25 0.95
CA LEU A 27 18.51 2.96 1.28
C LEU A 27 19.74 2.09 1.08
N ARG A 28 19.67 0.81 1.48
CA ARG A 28 20.77 -0.16 1.25
C ARG A 28 21.04 -0.41 -0.23
N GLY A 29 19.98 -0.45 -1.06
CA GLY A 29 20.09 -0.74 -2.50
C GLY A 29 20.44 0.46 -3.37
N MET A 30 20.22 1.69 -2.93
CA MET A 30 20.33 2.92 -3.74
C MET A 30 21.72 3.09 -4.36
N TYR A 31 22.78 2.93 -3.58
CA TYR A 31 24.15 3.12 -4.05
C TYR A 31 24.50 2.12 -5.16
N ALA A 32 24.26 0.84 -4.93
CA ALA A 32 24.60 -0.21 -5.90
C ALA A 32 23.82 -0.06 -7.21
N GLY A 33 22.53 0.28 -7.13
CA GLY A 33 21.68 0.52 -8.31
C GLY A 33 22.14 1.75 -9.12
N ASP A 34 22.47 2.85 -8.45
CA ASP A 34 23.00 4.05 -9.11
C ASP A 34 24.35 3.80 -9.78
N GLN A 35 25.26 3.13 -9.09
CA GLN A 35 26.59 2.78 -9.60
C GLN A 35 26.50 1.87 -10.82
N SER A 36 25.69 0.81 -10.78
CA SER A 36 25.50 -0.10 -11.90
C SER A 36 25.04 0.64 -13.16
N ARG A 37 23.99 1.46 -13.01
CA ARG A 37 23.46 2.26 -14.12
C ARG A 37 24.50 3.24 -14.67
N LYS A 38 25.21 3.97 -13.83
CA LYS A 38 26.18 4.99 -14.26
C LYS A 38 27.41 4.38 -14.90
N LYS A 39 27.91 3.26 -14.37
CA LYS A 39 29.02 2.53 -15.00
C LYS A 39 28.70 2.15 -16.45
N THR A 40 27.52 1.57 -16.69
CA THR A 40 27.07 1.25 -18.04
C THR A 40 27.02 2.51 -18.93
N LEU A 41 26.43 3.61 -18.44
CA LEU A 41 26.31 4.85 -19.22
C LEU A 41 27.67 5.48 -19.54
N VAL A 42 28.66 5.39 -18.65
CA VAL A 42 30.02 5.86 -18.87
C VAL A 42 30.75 4.95 -19.86
N GLU A 43 30.66 3.63 -19.69
CA GLU A 43 31.26 2.63 -20.57
C GLU A 43 30.84 2.81 -22.03
N TYR A 44 29.54 3.09 -22.26
CA TYR A 44 29.01 3.32 -23.62
C TYR A 44 29.07 4.78 -24.08
N GLY A 45 29.74 5.67 -23.34
CA GLY A 45 29.97 7.07 -23.74
C GLY A 45 28.75 8.00 -23.59
N PHE A 46 27.68 7.56 -22.97
CA PHE A 46 26.48 8.40 -22.70
C PHE A 46 26.66 9.37 -21.54
N ARG A 47 27.67 9.13 -20.68
CA ARG A 47 28.02 10.02 -19.57
C ARG A 47 29.54 10.10 -19.41
N LEU A 48 30.02 11.23 -18.85
CA LEU A 48 31.42 11.40 -18.49
C LEU A 48 31.75 10.57 -17.23
N PRO A 49 33.02 10.15 -17.04
CA PRO A 49 33.46 9.42 -15.85
C PRO A 49 33.11 10.11 -14.53
N SER A 50 33.13 11.46 -14.49
CA SER A 50 32.77 12.29 -13.33
C SER A 50 31.30 12.11 -12.90
N ALA A 51 30.43 11.51 -13.71
CA ALA A 51 29.07 11.16 -13.30
C ALA A 51 29.03 10.19 -12.11
N LEU A 52 30.10 9.43 -11.90
CA LEU A 52 30.24 8.50 -10.77
C LEU A 52 30.44 9.21 -9.42
N ASP A 53 30.94 10.47 -9.43
CA ASP A 53 31.19 11.25 -8.22
C ASP A 53 29.89 11.75 -7.57
N ASN A 54 28.86 12.05 -8.38
CA ASN A 54 27.53 12.41 -7.89
C ASN A 54 26.75 11.13 -7.59
N ARG A 55 26.79 10.67 -6.37
CA ARG A 55 26.20 9.39 -5.95
C ARG A 55 25.37 9.52 -4.67
N PRO A 56 24.38 8.65 -4.44
CA PRO A 56 23.75 8.52 -3.13
C PRO A 56 24.77 8.04 -2.09
N LEU A 57 24.48 8.31 -0.83
CA LEU A 57 25.25 7.75 0.28
C LEU A 57 25.19 6.22 0.27
N GLN A 58 26.27 5.59 0.68
CA GLN A 58 26.26 4.20 1.09
C GLN A 58 25.53 4.08 2.44
N TYR A 59 24.94 2.93 2.72
CA TYR A 59 24.19 2.74 3.95
C TYR A 59 25.01 3.01 5.24
N PRO A 60 26.27 2.58 5.38
CA PRO A 60 27.09 2.96 6.51
C PRO A 60 27.30 4.47 6.64
N GLU A 61 27.56 5.16 5.51
CA GLU A 61 27.72 6.62 5.48
C GLU A 61 26.44 7.35 5.91
N PHE A 62 25.28 6.78 5.59
CA PHE A 62 23.99 7.29 6.06
C PHE A 62 23.87 7.15 7.58
N LEU A 63 24.20 5.98 8.13
CA LEU A 63 24.17 5.74 9.59
C LEU A 63 25.10 6.66 10.37
N GLU A 64 26.29 6.97 9.85
CA GLU A 64 27.23 7.91 10.46
C GLU A 64 26.71 9.36 10.51
N ARG A 65 25.74 9.69 9.65
CA ARG A 65 25.22 11.06 9.48
C ARG A 65 23.90 11.31 10.18
N ILE A 66 23.33 10.31 10.81
CA ILE A 66 22.07 10.42 11.57
C ILE A 66 22.38 10.27 13.07
N GLY A 67 21.57 10.95 13.88
CA GLY A 67 21.62 10.86 15.34
C GLY A 67 20.65 9.81 15.88
N GLN A 68 19.77 10.24 16.76
CA GLN A 68 18.70 9.40 17.26
C GLN A 68 17.72 9.04 16.13
N VAL A 69 17.25 7.79 16.14
CA VAL A 69 16.35 7.28 15.10
C VAL A 69 15.08 6.69 15.71
N ILE A 70 13.95 7.02 15.10
CA ILE A 70 12.67 6.35 15.35
C ILE A 70 12.27 5.63 14.06
N PHE A 71 12.11 4.32 14.14
CA PHE A 71 11.52 3.52 13.07
C PHE A 71 10.00 3.43 13.28
N THR A 72 9.22 3.76 12.26
CA THR A 72 7.77 3.55 12.28
C THR A 72 7.37 2.53 11.24
N SER A 73 6.63 1.51 11.64
CA SER A 73 6.17 0.47 10.74
C SER A 73 5.02 -0.33 11.36
N ALA A 74 4.04 -0.70 10.55
CA ALA A 74 3.03 -1.67 10.95
C ALA A 74 3.57 -3.11 10.96
N THR A 75 4.70 -3.35 10.28
CA THR A 75 5.34 -4.65 10.07
C THR A 75 6.87 -4.49 10.14
N PRO A 76 7.44 -4.13 11.30
CA PRO A 76 8.88 -3.97 11.44
C PRO A 76 9.62 -5.26 11.10
N ALA A 77 10.73 -5.14 10.37
CA ALA A 77 11.59 -6.27 10.04
C ALA A 77 12.54 -6.63 11.19
N ASP A 78 13.28 -7.73 11.03
CA ASP A 78 14.18 -8.22 12.07
C ASP A 78 15.26 -7.18 12.42
N TYR A 79 15.76 -6.47 11.41
CA TYR A 79 16.79 -5.44 11.62
C TYR A 79 16.32 -4.34 12.60
N GLU A 80 15.10 -3.79 12.43
CA GLU A 80 14.58 -2.76 13.31
C GLU A 80 14.44 -3.28 14.74
N ARG A 81 14.02 -4.55 14.88
CA ARG A 81 13.88 -5.21 16.20
C ARG A 81 15.23 -5.44 16.87
N GLU A 82 16.27 -5.79 16.10
CA GLU A 82 17.61 -6.06 16.62
C GLU A 82 18.33 -4.78 17.06
N VAL A 83 18.16 -3.66 16.35
CA VAL A 83 18.88 -2.42 16.65
C VAL A 83 18.13 -1.46 17.56
N SER A 84 16.85 -1.69 17.82
CA SER A 84 16.03 -0.81 18.68
C SER A 84 16.20 -1.17 20.14
N GLU A 85 16.55 -0.17 20.96
CA GLU A 85 16.61 -0.33 22.43
C GLU A 85 15.22 -0.40 23.05
N HIS A 86 14.24 0.28 22.45
CA HIS A 86 12.86 0.36 22.93
C HIS A 86 11.89 0.11 21.79
N ILE A 87 10.84 -0.69 22.06
CA ILE A 87 9.75 -0.95 21.14
C ILE A 87 8.45 -0.51 21.80
N ALA A 88 7.74 0.42 21.16
CA ALA A 88 6.41 0.85 21.58
C ALA A 88 5.37 0.36 20.57
N GLU A 89 4.37 -0.38 21.03
CA GLU A 89 3.24 -0.80 20.20
C GLU A 89 2.08 0.21 20.31
N GLN A 90 1.61 0.71 19.18
CA GLN A 90 0.39 1.49 19.09
C GLN A 90 -0.65 0.73 18.28
N VAL A 91 -1.37 -0.16 18.93
CA VAL A 91 -2.39 -1.01 18.31
C VAL A 91 -3.77 -0.36 18.35
N ILE A 92 -4.08 0.35 19.43
CA ILE A 92 -5.40 0.92 19.67
C ILE A 92 -5.71 2.09 18.74
N ARG A 93 -6.86 2.01 18.07
CA ARG A 93 -7.40 3.08 17.22
C ARG A 93 -8.46 3.86 17.99
N PRO A 94 -8.33 5.19 18.11
CA PRO A 94 -9.32 6.03 18.82
C PRO A 94 -10.72 5.96 18.18
N THR A 95 -10.82 5.63 16.89
CA THR A 95 -12.10 5.44 16.18
C THR A 95 -12.83 4.15 16.56
N GLY A 96 -12.22 3.28 17.33
CA GLY A 96 -12.75 1.98 17.70
C GLY A 96 -12.75 0.93 16.57
N LEU A 97 -12.28 1.28 15.38
CA LEU A 97 -12.28 0.36 14.23
C LEU A 97 -11.44 -0.88 14.48
N LEU A 98 -12.03 -2.02 14.20
CA LEU A 98 -11.40 -3.33 14.35
C LEU A 98 -10.57 -3.69 13.12
N ASP A 99 -9.55 -4.51 13.32
CA ASP A 99 -8.96 -5.22 12.19
C ASP A 99 -10.01 -6.15 11.57
N PRO A 100 -10.02 -6.34 10.23
CA PRO A 100 -11.05 -7.08 9.54
C PRO A 100 -11.06 -8.56 9.94
N GLU A 101 -12.20 -9.19 9.78
CA GLU A 101 -12.31 -10.63 9.86
C GLU A 101 -11.64 -11.29 8.66
N VAL A 102 -10.80 -12.30 8.93
CA VAL A 102 -10.07 -13.03 7.88
C VAL A 102 -10.58 -14.45 7.82
N THR A 103 -11.05 -14.87 6.65
CA THR A 103 -11.48 -16.24 6.38
C THR A 103 -10.64 -16.88 5.28
N ILE A 104 -10.53 -18.21 5.30
CA ILE A 104 -9.82 -18.97 4.27
C ILE A 104 -10.84 -19.79 3.50
N MET A 105 -10.77 -19.73 2.16
CA MET A 105 -11.60 -20.50 1.26
C MET A 105 -10.73 -21.26 0.26
N PRO A 106 -11.17 -22.45 -0.21
CA PRO A 106 -10.41 -23.25 -1.18
C PRO A 106 -10.26 -22.51 -2.54
N ILE A 107 -9.25 -22.88 -3.30
CA ILE A 107 -9.02 -22.37 -4.67
C ILE A 107 -9.89 -23.13 -5.67
N TYR A 108 -9.87 -24.46 -5.56
CA TYR A 108 -10.53 -25.33 -6.54
C TYR A 108 -11.99 -25.64 -6.15
N GLU A 109 -12.76 -26.03 -7.13
CA GLU A 109 -14.12 -26.49 -6.94
C GLU A 109 -14.16 -27.78 -6.11
N ASN A 110 -15.18 -27.85 -5.24
CA ASN A 110 -15.42 -29.03 -4.41
C ASN A 110 -16.91 -29.10 -4.05
N GLY A 111 -17.60 -30.11 -4.55
CA GLY A 111 -19.05 -30.25 -4.37
C GLY A 111 -19.81 -29.05 -4.94
N ASP A 112 -20.58 -28.39 -4.10
CA ASP A 112 -21.36 -27.19 -4.48
C ASP A 112 -20.52 -25.92 -4.59
N TYR A 113 -19.30 -25.94 -4.07
CA TYR A 113 -18.35 -24.82 -4.18
C TYR A 113 -17.71 -24.76 -5.57
N LYS A 114 -17.90 -23.67 -6.28
CA LYS A 114 -17.51 -23.48 -7.70
C LYS A 114 -16.10 -22.89 -7.88
N GLY A 115 -15.25 -22.95 -6.86
CA GLY A 115 -13.89 -22.42 -6.89
C GLY A 115 -13.79 -20.93 -6.56
N GLN A 116 -12.53 -20.47 -6.39
CA GLN A 116 -12.23 -19.14 -5.87
C GLN A 116 -12.86 -17.99 -6.69
N ILE A 117 -12.85 -18.09 -8.02
CA ILE A 117 -13.34 -16.99 -8.88
C ILE A 117 -14.86 -16.85 -8.77
N ALA A 118 -15.59 -17.97 -8.86
CA ALA A 118 -17.05 -17.94 -8.74
C ALA A 118 -17.49 -17.47 -7.35
N HIS A 119 -16.80 -17.94 -6.30
CA HIS A 119 -17.06 -17.51 -4.92
C HIS A 119 -16.75 -16.02 -4.74
N PHE A 120 -15.60 -15.55 -5.23
CA PHE A 120 -15.23 -14.14 -5.17
C PHE A 120 -16.25 -13.24 -5.86
N ILE A 121 -16.77 -13.65 -7.03
CA ILE A 121 -17.82 -12.92 -7.74
C ILE A 121 -19.09 -12.83 -6.88
N GLY A 122 -19.57 -13.95 -6.35
CA GLY A 122 -20.78 -13.97 -5.52
C GLY A 122 -20.64 -13.11 -4.25
N GLU A 123 -19.47 -13.11 -3.61
CA GLU A 123 -19.19 -12.22 -2.48
C GLU A 123 -19.08 -10.75 -2.89
N THR A 124 -18.51 -10.48 -4.07
CA THR A 124 -18.45 -9.13 -4.66
C THR A 124 -19.84 -8.58 -4.94
N GLU A 125 -20.75 -9.37 -5.54
CA GLU A 125 -22.12 -8.96 -5.81
C GLU A 125 -22.88 -8.63 -4.51
N LYS A 126 -22.71 -9.44 -3.47
CA LYS A 126 -23.30 -9.17 -2.15
C LYS A 126 -22.79 -7.86 -1.55
N GLU A 127 -21.49 -7.59 -1.73
CA GLU A 127 -20.87 -6.38 -1.19
C GLU A 127 -21.31 -5.12 -1.93
N ILE A 128 -21.39 -5.19 -3.25
CA ILE A 128 -21.93 -4.11 -4.09
C ILE A 128 -23.37 -3.77 -3.71
N ALA A 129 -24.20 -4.80 -3.48
CA ALA A 129 -25.59 -4.62 -3.05
C ALA A 129 -25.71 -3.87 -1.71
N ARG A 130 -24.68 -3.93 -0.85
CA ARG A 130 -24.59 -3.17 0.40
C ARG A 130 -23.98 -1.77 0.22
N GLY A 131 -23.53 -1.42 -0.99
CA GLY A 131 -22.84 -0.16 -1.28
C GLY A 131 -21.35 -0.15 -0.98
N GLY A 132 -20.78 -1.30 -0.64
CA GLY A 132 -19.35 -1.46 -0.38
C GLY A 132 -18.50 -1.48 -1.65
N ARG A 133 -17.18 -1.38 -1.48
CA ARG A 133 -16.19 -1.46 -2.56
C ARG A 133 -15.28 -2.66 -2.33
N VAL A 134 -14.81 -3.24 -3.41
CA VAL A 134 -14.08 -4.51 -3.41
C VAL A 134 -12.69 -4.36 -4.01
N ILE A 135 -11.72 -5.05 -3.41
CA ILE A 135 -10.38 -5.21 -3.99
C ILE A 135 -10.12 -6.71 -4.20
N ALA A 136 -9.64 -7.05 -5.39
CA ALA A 136 -9.05 -8.36 -5.68
C ALA A 136 -7.54 -8.23 -5.84
N THR A 137 -6.77 -9.09 -5.18
CA THR A 137 -5.32 -9.15 -5.39
C THR A 137 -4.93 -10.44 -6.12
N THR A 138 -4.18 -10.30 -7.21
CA THR A 138 -3.66 -11.39 -8.04
C THR A 138 -2.14 -11.47 -7.96
N LEU A 139 -1.56 -12.51 -8.56
CA LEU A 139 -0.10 -12.71 -8.58
C LEU A 139 0.58 -12.07 -9.78
N THR A 140 -0.13 -11.91 -10.90
CA THR A 140 0.45 -11.38 -12.15
C THR A 140 -0.43 -10.28 -12.74
N LYS A 141 0.20 -9.41 -13.54
CA LYS A 141 -0.49 -8.34 -14.28
C LYS A 141 -1.56 -8.92 -15.20
N LYS A 142 -1.19 -9.99 -15.95
CA LYS A 142 -2.12 -10.67 -16.86
C LYS A 142 -3.35 -11.20 -16.12
N MET A 143 -3.17 -11.84 -14.95
CA MET A 143 -4.32 -12.30 -14.15
C MET A 143 -5.21 -11.13 -13.71
N ALA A 144 -4.63 -9.96 -13.40
CA ALA A 144 -5.40 -8.79 -13.03
C ALA A 144 -6.23 -8.26 -14.21
N GLU A 145 -5.64 -8.19 -15.38
CA GLU A 145 -6.30 -7.77 -16.62
C GLU A 145 -7.43 -8.75 -16.99
N ASP A 146 -7.11 -10.06 -17.06
CA ASP A 146 -8.07 -11.11 -17.42
C ASP A 146 -9.26 -11.16 -16.45
N LEU A 147 -8.99 -11.07 -15.13
CA LEU A 147 -10.06 -11.05 -14.13
C LEU A 147 -10.90 -9.78 -14.24
N SER A 148 -10.31 -8.62 -14.50
CA SER A 148 -11.05 -7.37 -14.71
C SER A 148 -12.02 -7.48 -15.89
N VAL A 149 -11.57 -8.06 -17.01
CA VAL A 149 -12.42 -8.33 -18.18
C VAL A 149 -13.55 -9.28 -17.82
N TYR A 150 -13.25 -10.38 -17.15
CA TYR A 150 -14.26 -11.38 -16.75
C TYR A 150 -15.30 -10.80 -15.78
N LEU A 151 -14.91 -9.94 -14.85
CA LEU A 151 -15.83 -9.24 -13.96
C LEU A 151 -16.76 -8.30 -14.75
N LYS A 152 -16.26 -7.58 -15.75
CA LYS A 152 -17.06 -6.73 -16.64
C LYS A 152 -18.11 -7.54 -17.42
N GLU A 153 -17.75 -8.74 -17.90
CA GLU A 153 -18.70 -9.67 -18.54
C GLU A 153 -19.83 -10.10 -17.59
N LYS A 154 -19.53 -10.19 -16.29
CA LYS A 154 -20.52 -10.44 -15.22
C LYS A 154 -21.26 -9.18 -14.77
N LYS A 155 -21.13 -8.06 -15.48
CA LYS A 155 -21.76 -6.75 -15.19
C LYS A 155 -21.27 -6.09 -13.90
N ILE A 156 -20.13 -6.48 -13.37
CA ILE A 156 -19.45 -5.81 -12.26
C ILE A 156 -18.56 -4.73 -12.88
N LYS A 157 -18.70 -3.49 -12.41
CA LYS A 157 -17.85 -2.38 -12.85
C LYS A 157 -16.47 -2.53 -12.23
N ALA A 158 -15.59 -3.24 -12.92
CA ALA A 158 -14.23 -3.53 -12.45
C ALA A 158 -13.18 -2.77 -13.26
N GLU A 159 -12.07 -2.40 -12.64
CA GLU A 159 -10.89 -1.90 -13.33
C GLU A 159 -9.64 -2.56 -12.76
N TYR A 160 -8.58 -2.64 -13.57
CA TYR A 160 -7.31 -3.21 -13.12
C TYR A 160 -6.29 -2.11 -12.79
N LEU A 161 -5.39 -2.43 -11.88
CA LEU A 161 -4.33 -1.52 -11.48
C LEU A 161 -3.03 -2.30 -11.20
N HIS A 162 -1.96 -1.98 -11.96
CA HIS A 162 -0.62 -2.53 -11.78
C HIS A 162 0.48 -1.52 -12.11
N SER A 163 1.74 -1.92 -12.03
CA SER A 163 2.90 -1.02 -12.15
C SER A 163 3.03 -0.30 -13.50
N ASP A 164 2.43 -0.82 -14.57
CA ASP A 164 2.53 -0.23 -15.91
C ASP A 164 1.48 0.86 -16.16
N VAL A 165 0.49 0.97 -15.28
CA VAL A 165 -0.48 2.07 -15.32
C VAL A 165 0.24 3.37 -14.93
N LYS A 166 0.16 4.38 -15.80
CA LYS A 166 0.80 5.69 -15.58
C LYS A 166 0.25 6.34 -14.30
N THR A 167 1.09 7.12 -13.63
CA THR A 167 0.74 7.73 -12.34
C THR A 167 -0.55 8.56 -12.40
N ILE A 168 -0.76 9.33 -13.47
CA ILE A 168 -1.97 10.15 -13.64
C ILE A 168 -3.21 9.26 -13.79
N ASP A 169 -3.13 8.21 -14.62
CA ASP A 169 -4.25 7.28 -14.84
C ASP A 169 -4.55 6.50 -13.55
N ARG A 170 -3.52 6.14 -12.78
CA ARG A 170 -3.69 5.54 -11.46
C ARG A 170 -4.49 6.43 -10.51
N ILE A 171 -4.19 7.73 -10.46
CA ILE A 171 -4.93 8.69 -9.63
C ILE A 171 -6.39 8.78 -10.09
N LYS A 172 -6.63 8.86 -11.40
CA LYS A 172 -7.99 8.89 -11.96
C LYS A 172 -8.80 7.63 -11.60
N ILE A 173 -8.22 6.44 -11.80
CA ILE A 173 -8.88 5.17 -11.47
C ILE A 173 -9.24 5.12 -9.97
N LEU A 174 -8.33 5.52 -9.09
CA LEU A 174 -8.57 5.53 -7.65
C LEU A 174 -9.65 6.54 -7.24
N THR A 175 -9.64 7.72 -7.82
CA THR A 175 -10.68 8.75 -7.59
C THR A 175 -12.06 8.25 -8.05
N GLN A 176 -12.14 7.67 -9.25
CA GLN A 176 -13.37 7.09 -9.80
C GLN A 176 -13.88 5.92 -8.94
N PHE A 177 -12.98 5.05 -8.47
CA PHE A 177 -13.32 3.96 -7.56
C PHE A 177 -13.92 4.49 -6.25
N ARG A 178 -13.32 5.50 -5.65
CA ARG A 178 -13.86 6.13 -4.44
C ARG A 178 -15.22 6.80 -4.68
N ARG A 179 -15.41 7.43 -5.84
CA ARG A 179 -16.70 8.02 -6.25
C ARG A 179 -17.78 6.97 -6.53
N GLY A 180 -17.38 5.73 -6.83
CA GLY A 180 -18.31 4.62 -7.13
C GLY A 180 -18.58 4.40 -8.62
N ASP A 181 -17.74 4.96 -9.48
CA ASP A 181 -17.78 4.67 -10.91
C ASP A 181 -17.32 3.22 -11.18
N PHE A 182 -16.46 2.68 -10.31
CA PHE A 182 -16.06 1.29 -10.25
C PHE A 182 -16.45 0.66 -8.91
N ASP A 183 -16.86 -0.62 -8.96
CA ASP A 183 -17.23 -1.41 -7.78
C ASP A 183 -16.06 -2.25 -7.27
N CYS A 184 -15.17 -2.66 -8.19
CA CYS A 184 -14.04 -3.52 -7.90
C CYS A 184 -12.75 -3.02 -8.56
N ILE A 185 -11.66 -3.02 -7.82
CA ILE A 185 -10.30 -2.88 -8.38
C ILE A 185 -9.59 -4.23 -8.27
N VAL A 186 -9.03 -4.67 -9.40
CA VAL A 186 -8.21 -5.87 -9.48
C VAL A 186 -6.75 -5.49 -9.69
N GLY A 187 -5.83 -6.06 -8.94
CA GLY A 187 -4.43 -5.78 -9.25
C GLY A 187 -3.39 -6.60 -8.53
N VAL A 188 -2.16 -6.38 -8.96
CA VAL A 188 -0.96 -6.96 -8.38
C VAL A 188 -0.34 -5.94 -7.45
N ASN A 189 -0.13 -6.30 -6.20
CA ASN A 189 0.50 -5.41 -5.22
C ASN A 189 -0.13 -3.99 -5.19
N LEU A 190 -1.47 -3.93 -5.19
CA LEU A 190 -2.23 -2.67 -5.15
C LEU A 190 -1.93 -1.82 -3.91
N LEU A 191 -1.26 -2.40 -2.98
CA LEU A 191 -1.25 -2.00 -1.59
C LEU A 191 0.10 -1.42 -1.18
N ARG A 192 0.82 -0.84 -2.16
CA ARG A 192 1.95 0.03 -1.85
C ARG A 192 1.46 1.19 -0.98
N GLU A 193 2.35 1.68 -0.17
CA GLU A 193 2.15 2.75 0.78
C GLU A 193 1.37 3.94 0.15
N GLY A 194 0.54 4.60 0.94
CA GLY A 194 -0.16 5.81 0.51
C GLY A 194 -1.58 5.65 -0.05
N LEU A 195 -2.12 4.42 -0.20
CA LEU A 195 -3.53 4.25 -0.55
C LEU A 195 -4.42 4.26 0.68
N ASP A 196 -5.31 5.24 0.75
CA ASP A 196 -6.34 5.37 1.78
C ASP A 196 -7.73 5.24 1.15
N LEU A 197 -8.32 4.06 1.29
CA LEU A 197 -9.59 3.68 0.66
C LEU A 197 -10.59 3.21 1.74
N PRO A 198 -11.17 4.13 2.51
CA PRO A 198 -12.12 3.77 3.57
C PRO A 198 -13.42 3.16 3.06
N GLU A 199 -13.70 3.30 1.76
CA GLU A 199 -14.86 2.73 1.10
C GLU A 199 -14.74 1.20 0.88
N VAL A 200 -13.53 0.65 1.00
CA VAL A 200 -13.27 -0.79 0.82
C VAL A 200 -13.74 -1.57 2.03
N SER A 201 -14.71 -2.43 1.80
CA SER A 201 -15.30 -3.33 2.81
C SER A 201 -14.97 -4.81 2.57
N PHE A 202 -14.58 -5.19 1.35
CA PHE A 202 -14.19 -6.56 1.04
C PHE A 202 -12.88 -6.63 0.26
N ILE A 203 -11.99 -7.54 0.68
CA ILE A 203 -10.76 -7.86 -0.04
C ILE A 203 -10.68 -9.36 -0.29
N GLY A 204 -10.55 -9.74 -1.56
CA GLY A 204 -10.26 -11.11 -1.98
C GLY A 204 -8.79 -11.26 -2.35
N VAL A 205 -8.08 -12.15 -1.69
CA VAL A 205 -6.68 -12.49 -2.00
C VAL A 205 -6.66 -13.82 -2.73
N LEU A 206 -6.53 -13.78 -4.06
CA LEU A 206 -6.49 -14.97 -4.88
C LEU A 206 -5.12 -15.66 -4.77
N ASP A 207 -5.11 -17.00 -4.80
CA ASP A 207 -3.89 -17.80 -4.70
C ASP A 207 -2.99 -17.38 -3.52
N ALA A 208 -3.58 -17.25 -2.33
CA ALA A 208 -2.89 -16.76 -1.14
C ALA A 208 -1.79 -17.69 -0.63
N ASP A 209 -1.84 -18.98 -0.99
CA ASP A 209 -0.85 -20.00 -0.64
C ASP A 209 0.36 -20.08 -1.58
N LYS A 210 0.39 -19.28 -2.63
CA LYS A 210 1.55 -19.19 -3.53
C LYS A 210 2.61 -18.31 -2.90
N GLU A 211 3.49 -18.94 -2.12
CA GLU A 211 4.55 -18.26 -1.39
C GLU A 211 5.44 -17.40 -2.30
N GLY A 212 5.85 -16.26 -1.79
CA GLY A 212 6.67 -15.29 -2.49
C GLY A 212 6.51 -13.88 -1.91
N PHE A 213 7.20 -12.91 -2.48
CA PHE A 213 7.20 -11.53 -2.00
C PHE A 213 5.79 -10.93 -1.86
N LEU A 214 4.87 -11.25 -2.78
CA LEU A 214 3.49 -10.75 -2.77
C LEU A 214 2.57 -11.45 -1.77
N ARG A 215 3.01 -12.54 -1.16
CA ARG A 215 2.27 -13.36 -0.18
C ARG A 215 3.10 -13.61 1.08
N SER A 216 4.11 -12.79 1.32
CA SER A 216 4.84 -12.77 2.59
C SER A 216 3.92 -12.30 3.73
N GLU A 217 4.27 -12.63 4.96
CA GLU A 217 3.58 -12.16 6.17
C GLU A 217 3.34 -10.64 6.12
N THR A 218 4.39 -9.86 5.87
CA THR A 218 4.32 -8.40 5.74
C THR A 218 3.31 -7.96 4.69
N SER A 219 3.35 -8.57 3.49
CA SER A 219 2.43 -8.24 2.41
C SER A 219 0.99 -8.56 2.79
N LEU A 220 0.74 -9.71 3.40
CA LEU A 220 -0.61 -10.12 3.83
C LEU A 220 -1.15 -9.19 4.92
N ILE A 221 -0.35 -8.84 5.95
CA ILE A 221 -0.77 -7.88 6.99
C ILE A 221 -1.12 -6.53 6.37
N GLN A 222 -0.32 -6.03 5.44
CA GLN A 222 -0.60 -4.77 4.73
C GLN A 222 -1.90 -4.83 3.91
N ILE A 223 -2.14 -5.96 3.23
CA ILE A 223 -3.38 -6.21 2.48
C ILE A 223 -4.58 -6.22 3.42
N ILE A 224 -4.53 -7.02 4.44
CA ILE A 224 -5.60 -7.17 5.44
C ILE A 224 -5.92 -5.81 6.07
N GLY A 225 -4.90 -5.05 6.45
CA GLY A 225 -5.04 -3.73 7.07
C GLY A 225 -5.76 -2.69 6.21
N ARG A 226 -5.87 -2.89 4.89
CA ARG A 226 -6.63 -1.97 4.02
C ARG A 226 -8.14 -2.01 4.25
N ALA A 227 -8.69 -3.17 4.65
CA ALA A 227 -10.09 -3.28 5.03
C ALA A 227 -10.39 -2.78 6.45
N ALA A 228 -9.39 -2.47 7.26
CA ALA A 228 -9.53 -2.06 8.66
C ALA A 228 -10.08 -0.62 8.85
N ARG A 229 -10.41 0.09 7.77
CA ARG A 229 -11.00 1.44 7.81
C ARG A 229 -12.52 1.44 7.67
N ASN A 230 -13.08 0.28 7.41
CA ASN A 230 -14.51 0.04 7.28
C ASN A 230 -14.98 -0.84 8.45
N VAL A 231 -16.11 -0.51 9.05
CA VAL A 231 -16.71 -1.31 10.14
C VAL A 231 -17.04 -2.72 9.68
N ASP A 232 -17.50 -2.86 8.44
CA ASP A 232 -17.86 -4.13 7.82
C ASP A 232 -16.69 -4.78 7.07
N GLY A 233 -15.46 -4.32 7.35
CA GLY A 233 -14.25 -4.79 6.70
C GLY A 233 -14.02 -6.28 6.86
N ARG A 234 -13.88 -7.01 5.75
CA ARG A 234 -13.60 -8.45 5.73
C ARG A 234 -12.61 -8.82 4.64
N VAL A 235 -11.88 -9.92 4.86
CA VAL A 235 -10.87 -10.42 3.93
C VAL A 235 -11.06 -11.92 3.74
N ILE A 236 -11.01 -12.37 2.50
CA ILE A 236 -10.97 -13.78 2.15
C ILE A 236 -9.63 -14.10 1.50
N LEU A 237 -8.90 -15.05 2.10
CA LEU A 237 -7.69 -15.64 1.53
C LEU A 237 -8.07 -16.94 0.83
N TYR A 238 -7.92 -17.00 -0.49
CA TYR A 238 -8.17 -18.22 -1.26
C TYR A 238 -6.89 -19.05 -1.31
N ALA A 239 -6.94 -20.25 -0.70
CA ALA A 239 -5.77 -21.09 -0.51
C ALA A 239 -6.16 -22.57 -0.35
N GLU A 240 -5.36 -23.47 -0.94
CA GLU A 240 -5.51 -24.91 -0.71
C GLU A 240 -4.82 -25.37 0.58
N ARG A 241 -3.80 -24.63 0.99
CA ARG A 241 -3.08 -24.88 2.22
C ARG A 241 -2.79 -23.59 2.98
N VAL A 242 -2.77 -23.67 4.28
CA VAL A 242 -2.36 -22.54 5.12
C VAL A 242 -0.84 -22.52 5.21
N THR A 243 -0.21 -21.49 4.65
CA THR A 243 1.23 -21.28 4.75
C THR A 243 1.61 -20.64 6.08
N ASP A 244 2.89 -20.70 6.46
CA ASP A 244 3.37 -20.04 7.67
C ASP A 244 3.17 -18.52 7.64
N SER A 245 3.34 -17.90 6.47
CA SER A 245 3.08 -16.47 6.27
C SER A 245 1.61 -16.12 6.49
N MET A 246 0.68 -16.94 5.97
CA MET A 246 -0.76 -16.78 6.21
C MET A 246 -1.09 -16.92 7.69
N LYS A 247 -0.58 -17.98 8.33
CA LYS A 247 -0.82 -18.23 9.74
C LYS A 247 -0.39 -17.05 10.61
N ARG A 248 0.86 -16.61 10.46
CA ARG A 248 1.37 -15.46 11.24
C ARG A 248 0.60 -14.17 10.98
N SER A 249 0.22 -13.90 9.74
CA SER A 249 -0.57 -12.70 9.40
C SER A 249 -1.98 -12.75 10.01
N ILE A 250 -2.63 -13.91 10.02
CA ILE A 250 -3.95 -14.09 10.62
C ILE A 250 -3.86 -14.00 12.15
N ASP A 251 -2.87 -14.67 12.76
CA ASP A 251 -2.66 -14.64 14.20
C ASP A 251 -2.43 -13.21 14.70
N GLU A 252 -1.58 -12.44 14.02
CA GLU A 252 -1.33 -11.02 14.36
C GLU A 252 -2.57 -10.15 14.17
N THR A 253 -3.31 -10.35 13.09
CA THR A 253 -4.58 -9.63 12.85
C THR A 253 -5.58 -9.92 13.97
N ASN A 254 -5.73 -11.18 14.36
CA ASN A 254 -6.63 -11.58 15.44
C ASN A 254 -6.17 -11.04 16.80
N ARG A 255 -4.87 -11.00 17.08
CA ARG A 255 -4.31 -10.40 18.28
C ARG A 255 -4.69 -8.93 18.38
N ARG A 256 -4.45 -8.15 17.31
CA ARG A 256 -4.79 -6.73 17.26
C ARG A 256 -6.30 -6.49 17.40
N ARG A 257 -7.09 -7.32 16.72
CA ARG A 257 -8.56 -7.27 16.81
C ARG A 257 -9.05 -7.50 18.23
N ALA A 258 -8.51 -8.51 18.92
CA ALA A 258 -8.88 -8.81 20.30
C ALA A 258 -8.55 -7.66 21.26
N LEU A 259 -7.36 -7.05 21.14
CA LEU A 259 -6.96 -5.89 21.93
C LEU A 259 -7.90 -4.69 21.70
N GLN A 260 -8.27 -4.42 20.45
CA GLN A 260 -9.19 -3.33 20.14
C GLN A 260 -10.61 -3.59 20.67
N ILE A 261 -11.10 -4.83 20.58
CA ILE A 261 -12.42 -5.21 21.13
C ILE A 261 -12.43 -5.00 22.64
N ALA A 262 -11.39 -5.46 23.35
CA ALA A 262 -11.29 -5.28 24.80
C ALA A 262 -11.31 -3.80 25.17
N TYR A 263 -10.50 -2.99 24.50
CA TYR A 263 -10.45 -1.55 24.70
C TYR A 263 -11.80 -0.85 24.42
N ASN A 264 -12.45 -1.19 23.31
CA ASN A 264 -13.75 -0.64 22.96
C ASN A 264 -14.81 -0.97 24.03
N THR A 265 -14.81 -2.21 24.53
CA THR A 265 -15.73 -2.66 25.57
C THR A 265 -15.52 -1.92 26.87
N GLU A 266 -14.26 -1.78 27.31
CA GLU A 266 -13.89 -1.07 28.53
C GLU A 266 -14.28 0.41 28.50
N HIS A 267 -14.13 1.07 27.32
CA HIS A 267 -14.35 2.50 27.16
C HIS A 267 -15.70 2.84 26.54
N GLY A 268 -16.57 1.86 26.27
CA GLY A 268 -17.89 2.09 25.67
C GLY A 268 -17.83 2.68 24.26
N ILE A 269 -16.78 2.37 23.49
CA ILE A 269 -16.57 2.92 22.15
C ILE A 269 -17.32 2.06 21.12
N THR A 270 -18.14 2.70 20.29
CA THR A 270 -18.77 2.08 19.13
C THR A 270 -17.96 2.39 17.88
N PRO A 271 -17.46 1.38 17.15
CA PRO A 271 -16.70 1.57 15.91
C PRO A 271 -17.48 2.37 14.87
N GLN A 272 -16.81 3.29 14.17
CA GLN A 272 -17.40 4.06 13.09
C GLN A 272 -16.49 4.09 11.88
N THR A 273 -17.07 3.80 10.69
CA THR A 273 -16.35 3.89 9.42
C THR A 273 -15.80 5.30 9.19
N ILE A 274 -14.56 5.40 8.79
CA ILE A 274 -13.92 6.68 8.46
C ILE A 274 -14.55 7.24 7.19
N LYS A 275 -15.08 8.46 7.25
CA LYS A 275 -15.55 9.20 6.09
C LYS A 275 -14.53 10.27 5.71
N LYS A 276 -13.98 10.20 4.51
CA LYS A 276 -13.08 11.21 3.96
C LYS A 276 -13.67 11.84 2.72
N ASN A 277 -13.54 13.16 2.63
CA ASN A 277 -13.87 13.87 1.39
C ASN A 277 -13.00 13.35 0.25
N ILE A 278 -13.61 13.14 -0.90
CA ILE A 278 -12.92 12.75 -2.12
C ILE A 278 -12.41 14.04 -2.77
N HIS A 279 -11.12 14.31 -2.63
CA HIS A 279 -10.47 15.42 -3.32
C HIS A 279 -9.88 14.88 -4.63
N ASP A 280 -10.25 15.50 -5.72
CA ASP A 280 -9.65 15.22 -7.03
C ASP A 280 -8.39 16.07 -7.19
N ILE A 281 -7.24 15.40 -7.04
CA ILE A 281 -5.94 16.07 -7.23
C ILE A 281 -5.79 16.53 -8.69
N THR A 282 -6.44 15.84 -9.63
CA THR A 282 -6.36 16.20 -11.05
C THR A 282 -7.18 17.45 -11.38
N GLU A 283 -8.33 17.67 -10.72
CA GLU A 283 -9.11 18.90 -10.86
C GLU A 283 -8.30 20.13 -10.39
N ASN A 284 -7.53 19.99 -9.31
CA ASN A 284 -6.65 21.08 -8.85
C ASN A 284 -5.49 21.32 -9.81
N MET A 285 -4.88 20.27 -10.37
CA MET A 285 -3.79 20.41 -11.35
C MET A 285 -4.29 21.00 -12.69
N GLU A 286 -5.46 20.57 -13.18
CA GLU A 286 -6.09 21.13 -14.38
C GLU A 286 -6.49 22.61 -14.14
N SER A 287 -7.04 22.93 -12.96
CA SER A 287 -7.40 24.32 -12.63
C SER A 287 -6.19 25.24 -12.47
N GLU A 288 -5.06 24.77 -11.94
CA GLU A 288 -3.81 25.55 -11.87
C GLU A 288 -3.16 25.70 -13.22
N HIS A 289 -3.18 24.65 -14.06
CA HIS A 289 -2.70 24.74 -15.44
C HIS A 289 -3.54 25.71 -16.27
N ASP A 290 -4.87 25.63 -16.20
CA ASP A 290 -5.78 26.54 -16.87
C ASP A 290 -5.62 27.99 -16.39
N LYS A 291 -5.40 28.21 -15.09
CA LYS A 291 -5.08 29.53 -14.54
C LYS A 291 -3.75 30.07 -15.08
N ALA A 292 -2.72 29.22 -15.14
CA ALA A 292 -1.41 29.59 -15.68
C ALA A 292 -1.49 29.90 -17.20
N VAL A 293 -2.24 29.09 -17.95
CA VAL A 293 -2.48 29.34 -19.39
C VAL A 293 -3.25 30.64 -19.59
N ARG A 294 -4.33 30.90 -18.84
CA ARG A 294 -5.10 32.15 -18.90
C ARG A 294 -4.25 33.36 -18.50
N ALA A 295 -3.41 33.25 -17.47
CA ALA A 295 -2.50 34.33 -17.08
C ALA A 295 -1.47 34.63 -18.17
N ASN A 296 -0.93 33.63 -18.85
CA ASN A 296 -0.02 33.83 -19.99
C ASN A 296 -0.72 34.47 -21.20
N VAL A 297 -1.96 34.05 -21.50
CA VAL A 297 -2.75 34.67 -22.60
C VAL A 297 -3.06 36.12 -22.30
N VAL A 298 -3.37 36.48 -21.05
CA VAL A 298 -3.59 37.90 -20.65
C VAL A 298 -2.31 38.70 -20.71
N LEU A 299 -1.15 38.11 -20.35
CA LEU A 299 0.15 38.77 -20.51
C LEU A 299 0.53 39.00 -21.97
N ASP A 300 0.29 38.03 -22.84
CA ASP A 300 0.53 38.19 -24.29
C ASP A 300 -0.39 39.24 -24.93
N GLN A 301 -1.65 39.34 -24.47
CA GLN A 301 -2.58 40.42 -24.94
C GLN A 301 -2.24 41.80 -24.39
N ALA A 302 -1.48 41.92 -23.30
CA ALA A 302 -1.04 43.20 -22.73
C ALA A 302 0.28 43.71 -23.34
N VAL A 303 0.99 42.85 -24.08
CA VAL A 303 2.29 43.16 -24.72
C VAL A 303 2.12 43.51 -26.21
N PHE A 304 0.96 43.25 -26.80
CA PHE A 304 0.55 43.67 -28.16
C PHE A 304 -0.60 44.69 -28.08
#